data_3c5f3780687e104d9942859ae5a0afef
#
_entry.id   3c5f3780687e104d9942859ae5a0afef
#
_cell.length_a   1.000
_cell.length_b   1.000
_cell.length_c   1.000
_cell.angle_alpha   90.00
_cell.angle_beta   90.00
_cell.angle_gamma   90.00
#
_symmetry.space_group_name_H-M   'P 1'
#
loop_
_entity.id
_entity.type
_entity.pdbx_description
1 polymer ?
#
loop_
_entity_poly.entity_id
_entity_poly.type
_entity_poly.pdbx_seq_one_letter_code
_entity_poly.pdbx_strand_id
1 'polypeptide(L)'
;MAPPGDFPQRTPQLLSFELVQHVGYWLEEKLYRLALNLLFNTLASGTYASNKVLTPLPQHLALAATFLVHPSTTTRAQSVHEKDAPDVALRLLRLYCAQVNPLEAKLNTAFSFTRSKTSRSGRRYYEENGPDSDLRHDETKPLNLELGKTESLWSRAEDFWHAVGWSFNCSVLYPERWDRWQIWLQFMCEVLADDWLQREKEYFALQEQRRETSQSTAQEGKSETTGSAIQNQDEGLEILRQSLIFQYISAGAGNANTRRIIRSIFADGSTASMNEFREVFEKELIPLDPEKDSAKAKKRDREVNIEKEQYGDYLNDDSDDDPTSGISSQSRASTPLEGVQRIRRSKRTRRGTRNALDPTAAEPAPEASDAGQGHLAHHGSGVSQLGGLESLALRKKLLGILSRVSDHLPNNFIKLDNLYQSFVEHIRHQPLPIFQAFVNPLVLPELDDEAQTTLCEFLLFNIIESAARTSQEDRLTAAKLEKCFLPYATATSSVVDNAKFSIILESLVTLLAGRGWIKQTPALRAAVEKGIKHRTQRALGQQHRGNAYQKKGELDRCWLLESGERLLFLIDLLPVE
;
A
#
# COMPACT_ATOMS: atom_id res chain seq x y z
N MET A 1 -7.24 -7.80 21.78
CA MET A 1 -6.29 -6.82 22.34
C MET A 1 -7.13 -5.71 22.95
N ALA A 2 -6.85 -5.28 24.17
CA ALA A 2 -7.50 -4.11 24.74
C ALA A 2 -7.21 -2.88 23.85
N PRO A 3 -8.14 -1.91 23.72
CA PRO A 3 -7.87 -0.68 23.00
C PRO A 3 -6.62 -0.02 23.60
N PRO A 4 -5.78 0.63 22.78
CA PRO A 4 -4.61 1.34 23.28
C PRO A 4 -5.12 2.34 24.32
N GLY A 5 -4.63 2.22 25.56
CA GLY A 5 -5.00 3.12 26.64
C GLY A 5 -4.72 4.55 26.19
N ASP A 6 -5.60 5.48 26.55
CA ASP A 6 -5.42 6.93 26.36
C ASP A 6 -4.14 7.36 27.10
N PHE A 7 -2.99 7.19 26.47
CA PHE A 7 -1.77 7.81 26.94
C PHE A 7 -1.91 9.32 26.73
N PRO A 8 -1.72 10.15 27.76
CA PRO A 8 -1.79 11.59 27.59
C PRO A 8 -0.76 12.02 26.55
N GLN A 9 -1.24 12.60 25.45
CA GLN A 9 -0.39 13.14 24.39
C GLN A 9 0.50 14.24 24.99
N ARG A 10 1.76 14.28 24.56
CA ARG A 10 2.80 15.14 25.13
C ARG A 10 3.38 16.05 24.08
N THR A 11 3.83 17.22 24.51
CA THR A 11 4.49 18.19 23.63
C THR A 11 5.89 17.70 23.26
N PRO A 12 6.22 17.57 21.97
CA PRO A 12 7.53 17.13 21.52
C PRO A 12 8.60 18.19 21.83
N GLN A 13 9.72 17.74 22.37
CA GLN A 13 10.94 18.54 22.54
C GLN A 13 12.08 17.87 21.80
N LEU A 14 12.85 18.63 21.03
CA LEU A 14 13.99 18.10 20.30
C LEU A 14 15.07 17.57 21.22
N LEU A 15 15.75 16.51 20.78
CA LEU A 15 16.95 15.98 21.42
C LEU A 15 18.06 17.04 21.45
N SER A 16 18.92 17.01 22.49
CA SER A 16 20.10 17.86 22.53
C SER A 16 21.07 17.49 21.39
N PHE A 17 21.88 18.46 20.98
CA PHE A 17 22.86 18.26 19.91
C PHE A 17 23.77 17.07 20.17
N GLU A 18 24.27 16.93 21.40
CA GLU A 18 25.19 15.85 21.79
C GLU A 18 24.54 14.47 21.63
N LEU A 19 23.26 14.33 21.99
CA LEU A 19 22.54 13.07 21.80
C LEU A 19 22.31 12.75 20.34
N VAL A 20 21.96 13.76 19.53
CA VAL A 20 21.81 13.59 18.07
C VAL A 20 23.12 13.14 17.43
N GLN A 21 24.22 13.79 17.80
CA GLN A 21 25.55 13.46 17.29
C GLN A 21 25.98 12.06 17.72
N HIS A 22 25.74 11.68 18.98
CA HIS A 22 26.08 10.37 19.48
C HIS A 22 25.29 9.24 18.77
N VAL A 23 23.98 9.44 18.57
CA VAL A 23 23.16 8.56 17.77
C VAL A 23 23.69 8.45 16.35
N GLY A 24 24.09 9.57 15.74
CA GLY A 24 24.69 9.62 14.39
C GLY A 24 25.92 8.74 14.27
N TYR A 25 26.87 8.85 15.19
CA TYR A 25 28.06 8.01 15.21
C TYR A 25 27.75 6.50 15.31
N TRP A 26 26.81 6.12 16.17
CA TRP A 26 26.41 4.70 16.27
C TRP A 26 25.72 4.18 15.01
N LEU A 27 24.97 5.03 14.32
CA LEU A 27 24.34 4.67 13.05
C LEU A 27 25.38 4.50 11.94
N GLU A 28 26.38 5.39 11.86
CA GLU A 28 27.49 5.30 10.91
C GLU A 28 28.33 4.02 11.12
N GLU A 29 28.59 3.65 12.39
CA GLU A 29 29.30 2.41 12.77
C GLU A 29 28.41 1.14 12.69
N LYS A 30 27.21 1.24 12.12
CA LYS A 30 26.21 0.14 11.99
C LYS A 30 25.79 -0.49 13.32
N LEU A 31 25.94 0.22 14.43
CA LEU A 31 25.47 -0.18 15.75
C LEU A 31 23.97 0.14 15.92
N TYR A 32 23.15 -0.24 14.93
CA TYR A 32 21.74 0.16 14.81
C TYR A 32 20.92 -0.13 16.05
N ARG A 33 21.09 -1.32 16.65
CA ARG A 33 20.38 -1.70 17.89
C ARG A 33 20.67 -0.74 19.04
N LEU A 34 21.93 -0.30 19.20
CA LEU A 34 22.30 0.62 20.29
C LEU A 34 21.72 2.01 20.05
N ALA A 35 21.85 2.53 18.84
CA ALA A 35 21.29 3.84 18.46
C ALA A 35 19.77 3.88 18.65
N LEU A 36 19.05 2.88 18.16
CA LEU A 36 17.59 2.81 18.30
C LEU A 36 17.14 2.61 19.76
N ASN A 37 17.87 1.81 20.57
CA ASN A 37 17.57 1.66 21.98
C ASN A 37 17.82 2.95 22.78
N LEU A 38 18.85 3.73 22.44
CA LEU A 38 19.05 5.03 23.07
C LEU A 38 17.87 5.96 22.79
N LEU A 39 17.43 6.06 21.52
CA LEU A 39 16.26 6.86 21.15
C LEU A 39 14.98 6.36 21.83
N PHE A 40 14.78 5.05 21.88
CA PHE A 40 13.63 4.43 22.55
C PHE A 40 13.63 4.74 24.06
N ASN A 41 14.75 4.55 24.74
CA ASN A 41 14.87 4.79 26.18
C ASN A 41 14.72 6.28 26.53
N THR A 42 15.24 7.17 25.67
CA THR A 42 15.09 8.63 25.84
C THR A 42 13.62 9.04 25.71
N LEU A 43 12.93 8.50 24.72
CA LEU A 43 11.49 8.71 24.53
C LEU A 43 10.68 8.12 25.70
N ALA A 44 11.02 6.90 26.16
CA ALA A 44 10.34 6.22 27.25
C ALA A 44 10.57 6.89 28.62
N SER A 45 11.75 7.46 28.87
CA SER A 45 12.11 8.07 30.16
C SER A 45 11.25 9.29 30.50
N GLY A 46 10.72 10.00 29.49
CA GLY A 46 9.83 11.15 29.69
C GLY A 46 8.43 10.81 30.18
N THR A 47 8.07 9.54 30.33
CA THR A 47 6.68 9.10 30.54
C THR A 47 6.08 9.44 31.91
N TYR A 48 6.88 9.77 32.94
CA TYR A 48 6.36 9.89 34.31
C TYR A 48 6.44 11.29 34.95
N ALA A 49 7.23 12.21 34.43
CA ALA A 49 7.55 13.45 35.17
C ALA A 49 7.26 14.76 34.42
N SER A 50 7.00 14.77 33.14
CA SER A 50 6.90 16.02 32.37
C SER A 50 5.84 15.93 31.29
N ASN A 51 5.17 17.06 31.04
CA ASN A 51 4.27 17.21 29.89
C ASN A 51 5.05 17.28 28.55
N LYS A 52 6.39 17.30 28.60
CA LYS A 52 7.28 17.33 27.43
C LYS A 52 7.99 16.01 27.28
N VAL A 53 8.18 15.57 26.05
CA VAL A 53 8.90 14.34 25.71
C VAL A 53 10.02 14.63 24.71
N LEU A 54 11.22 14.10 24.98
CA LEU A 54 12.35 14.20 24.05
C LEU A 54 12.11 13.28 22.86
N THR A 55 12.03 13.85 21.67
CA THR A 55 11.64 13.16 20.45
C THR A 55 12.79 12.97 19.48
N PRO A 56 12.87 11.81 18.81
CA PRO A 56 13.75 11.61 17.67
C PRO A 56 13.49 12.64 16.56
N LEU A 57 14.53 12.97 15.81
CA LEU A 57 14.37 13.82 14.62
C LEU A 57 13.60 13.06 13.52
N PRO A 58 12.92 13.77 12.59
CA PRO A 58 12.21 13.16 11.47
C PRO A 58 13.05 12.17 10.67
N GLN A 59 14.33 12.48 10.45
CA GLN A 59 15.28 11.60 9.75
C GLN A 59 15.55 10.27 10.49
N HIS A 60 15.52 10.26 11.84
CA HIS A 60 15.63 9.00 12.60
C HIS A 60 14.39 8.14 12.44
N LEU A 61 13.19 8.76 12.37
CA LEU A 61 11.92 8.04 12.14
C LEU A 61 11.87 7.46 10.72
N ALA A 62 12.31 8.23 9.73
CA ALA A 62 12.42 7.78 8.34
C ALA A 62 13.36 6.57 8.21
N LEU A 63 14.52 6.63 8.88
CA LEU A 63 15.48 5.53 8.90
C LEU A 63 14.91 4.31 9.64
N ALA A 64 14.26 4.51 10.78
CA ALA A 64 13.61 3.43 11.53
C ALA A 64 12.55 2.70 10.67
N ALA A 65 11.73 3.44 9.92
CA ALA A 65 10.77 2.85 9.00
C ALA A 65 11.45 2.10 7.83
N THR A 66 12.60 2.57 7.35
CA THR A 66 13.41 1.86 6.35
C THR A 66 13.94 0.54 6.90
N PHE A 67 14.38 0.48 8.16
CA PHE A 67 14.88 -0.75 8.78
C PHE A 67 13.84 -1.87 8.84
N LEU A 68 12.54 -1.56 8.85
CA LEU A 68 11.49 -2.59 8.88
C LEU A 68 11.51 -3.48 7.64
N VAL A 69 11.89 -2.93 6.48
CA VAL A 69 11.74 -3.59 5.17
C VAL A 69 13.04 -3.76 4.41
N HIS A 70 14.11 -3.02 4.75
CA HIS A 70 15.33 -3.06 3.98
C HIS A 70 16.00 -4.46 4.03
N PRO A 71 16.46 -5.01 2.90
CA PRO A 71 17.06 -6.35 2.87
C PRO A 71 18.25 -6.51 3.82
N SER A 72 19.13 -5.51 3.97
CA SER A 72 20.32 -5.60 4.83
C SER A 72 20.00 -5.70 6.32
N THR A 73 18.81 -5.32 6.75
CA THR A 73 18.36 -5.43 8.14
C THR A 73 17.36 -6.57 8.34
N THR A 74 16.92 -7.21 7.28
CA THR A 74 15.90 -8.27 7.32
C THR A 74 16.46 -9.59 6.76
N THR A 75 16.16 -9.90 5.49
CA THR A 75 16.52 -11.19 4.86
C THR A 75 18.03 -11.35 4.63
N ARG A 76 18.80 -10.28 4.57
CA ARG A 76 20.24 -10.26 4.29
C ARG A 76 21.08 -9.72 5.44
N ALA A 77 20.51 -9.62 6.64
CA ALA A 77 21.21 -9.15 7.83
C ALA A 77 22.31 -10.12 8.26
N GLN A 78 23.53 -9.61 8.44
CA GLN A 78 24.71 -10.40 8.81
C GLN A 78 25.05 -10.28 10.29
N SER A 79 24.95 -9.09 10.87
CA SER A 79 25.25 -8.82 12.27
C SER A 79 24.01 -8.92 13.17
N VAL A 80 24.25 -9.10 14.47
CA VAL A 80 23.18 -9.06 15.49
C VAL A 80 22.50 -7.68 15.52
N HIS A 81 23.28 -6.60 15.34
CA HIS A 81 22.76 -5.24 15.32
C HIS A 81 21.82 -4.99 14.14
N GLU A 82 22.10 -5.59 13.00
CA GLU A 82 21.23 -5.52 11.82
C GLU A 82 19.95 -6.33 12.00
N LYS A 83 20.06 -7.58 12.53
CA LYS A 83 18.91 -8.47 12.74
C LYS A 83 17.91 -7.95 13.75
N ASP A 84 18.38 -7.30 14.82
CA ASP A 84 17.53 -6.78 15.90
C ASP A 84 16.97 -5.37 15.55
N ALA A 85 17.55 -4.68 14.57
CA ALA A 85 17.18 -3.31 14.22
C ALA A 85 15.68 -3.15 13.86
N PRO A 86 15.04 -4.01 13.05
CA PRO A 86 13.63 -3.87 12.71
C PRO A 86 12.70 -3.92 13.93
N ASP A 87 12.95 -4.82 14.88
CA ASP A 87 12.09 -4.99 16.04
C ASP A 87 12.20 -3.79 17.00
N VAL A 88 13.41 -3.27 17.21
CA VAL A 88 13.61 -2.06 18.03
C VAL A 88 13.06 -0.84 17.31
N ALA A 89 13.24 -0.74 16.00
CA ALA A 89 12.68 0.34 15.19
C ALA A 89 11.15 0.38 15.26
N LEU A 90 10.49 -0.76 15.14
CA LEU A 90 9.02 -0.83 15.26
C LEU A 90 8.54 -0.38 16.64
N ARG A 91 9.22 -0.81 17.71
CA ARG A 91 8.89 -0.38 19.09
C ARG A 91 9.06 1.13 19.26
N LEU A 92 10.17 1.70 18.73
CA LEU A 92 10.42 3.13 18.75
C LEU A 92 9.33 3.90 18.02
N LEU A 93 8.99 3.49 16.80
CA LEU A 93 7.98 4.13 15.97
C LEU A 93 6.59 4.09 16.61
N ARG A 94 6.18 2.94 17.14
CA ARG A 94 4.88 2.80 17.84
C ARG A 94 4.82 3.62 19.13
N LEU A 95 5.90 3.64 19.92
CA LEU A 95 5.97 4.45 21.13
C LEU A 95 5.88 5.94 20.78
N TYR A 96 6.57 6.38 19.73
CA TYR A 96 6.52 7.75 19.24
C TYR A 96 5.09 8.18 18.87
N CYS A 97 4.41 7.39 18.03
CA CYS A 97 3.04 7.67 17.62
C CYS A 97 2.04 7.63 18.79
N ALA A 98 2.30 6.81 19.83
CA ALA A 98 1.45 6.74 21.02
C ALA A 98 1.60 7.96 21.95
N GLN A 99 2.77 8.60 21.98
CA GLN A 99 3.07 9.70 22.91
C GLN A 99 2.93 11.08 22.30
N VAL A 100 3.17 11.24 20.99
CA VAL A 100 3.18 12.53 20.32
C VAL A 100 1.91 12.69 19.49
N ASN A 101 1.27 13.86 19.63
CA ASN A 101 0.10 14.18 18.80
C ASN A 101 0.48 14.14 17.32
N PRO A 102 -0.28 13.45 16.44
CA PRO A 102 -0.03 13.42 15.01
C PRO A 102 0.15 14.79 14.36
N LEU A 103 -0.54 15.82 14.84
CA LEU A 103 -0.42 17.21 14.35
C LEU A 103 0.96 17.83 14.61
N GLU A 104 1.61 17.45 15.72
CA GLU A 104 2.91 17.96 16.14
C GLU A 104 4.07 17.02 15.76
N ALA A 105 3.75 15.78 15.35
CA ALA A 105 4.70 14.69 15.16
C ALA A 105 5.60 14.85 13.92
N LYS A 106 5.41 15.87 13.08
CA LYS A 106 6.19 16.11 11.84
C LYS A 106 6.32 14.87 10.95
N LEU A 107 5.31 13.99 10.96
CA LEU A 107 5.33 12.74 10.17
C LEU A 107 5.37 13.02 8.67
N ASN A 108 4.83 14.14 8.23
CA ASN A 108 4.87 14.61 6.85
C ASN A 108 6.31 14.84 6.36
N THR A 109 7.19 15.30 7.25
CA THR A 109 8.61 15.48 6.95
C THR A 109 9.36 14.16 7.02
N ALA A 110 9.05 13.32 8.04
CA ALA A 110 9.71 12.04 8.25
C ALA A 110 9.42 11.04 7.12
N PHE A 111 8.17 10.96 6.67
CA PHE A 111 7.70 9.96 5.70
C PHE A 111 7.45 10.56 4.31
N SER A 112 8.29 11.51 3.91
CA SER A 112 8.26 12.14 2.60
C SER A 112 9.08 11.36 1.57
N PHE A 113 8.45 11.00 0.44
CA PHE A 113 9.14 10.37 -0.69
C PHE A 113 9.88 11.41 -1.51
N THR A 114 11.20 11.31 -1.51
CA THR A 114 12.05 12.16 -2.34
C THR A 114 12.12 11.53 -3.73
N ARG A 115 11.31 12.05 -4.66
CA ARG A 115 11.40 11.64 -6.06
C ARG A 115 12.85 11.82 -6.51
N SER A 116 13.57 10.74 -6.75
CA SER A 116 14.81 10.78 -7.50
C SER A 116 14.46 11.34 -8.88
N LYS A 117 14.63 12.66 -9.06
CA LYS A 117 14.64 13.30 -10.35
C LYS A 117 15.86 12.78 -11.10
N THR A 118 15.81 11.57 -11.61
CA THR A 118 16.64 11.14 -12.70
C THR A 118 16.19 11.90 -13.94
N SER A 119 16.45 13.20 -13.92
CA SER A 119 16.48 14.01 -15.12
C SER A 119 17.46 13.33 -16.08
N ARG A 120 17.00 12.98 -17.29
CA ARG A 120 17.84 12.59 -18.43
C ARG A 120 18.88 13.66 -18.82
N SER A 121 18.93 14.75 -18.10
CA SER A 121 19.90 15.83 -18.18
C SER A 121 20.76 15.76 -16.92
N GLY A 122 21.98 15.23 -17.05
CA GLY A 122 22.93 14.97 -15.97
C GLY A 122 23.49 16.24 -15.29
N ARG A 123 22.62 17.07 -14.77
CA ARG A 123 22.99 18.19 -13.90
C ARG A 123 22.29 17.97 -12.55
N ARG A 124 23.07 17.50 -11.57
CA ARG A 124 22.73 17.58 -10.15
C ARG A 124 22.69 19.07 -9.78
N TYR A 125 21.49 19.62 -9.64
CA TYR A 125 21.33 20.87 -8.90
C TYR A 125 21.42 20.52 -7.41
N TYR A 126 22.61 20.67 -6.84
CA TYR A 126 22.74 20.98 -5.43
C TYR A 126 22.22 22.42 -5.31
N GLU A 127 21.11 22.64 -4.64
CA GLU A 127 20.76 23.94 -4.11
C GLU A 127 21.85 24.31 -3.09
N GLU A 128 22.75 25.15 -3.50
CA GLU A 128 23.78 25.77 -2.69
C GLU A 128 23.07 26.81 -1.82
N ASN A 129 22.64 26.39 -0.60
CA ASN A 129 22.20 27.33 0.41
C ASN A 129 23.39 28.16 0.87
N GLY A 130 23.25 29.48 0.78
CA GLY A 130 24.28 30.44 1.13
C GLY A 130 24.77 30.33 2.60
N PRO A 131 25.87 31.04 2.95
CA PRO A 131 26.70 30.82 4.14
C PRO A 131 26.08 31.25 5.49
N ASP A 132 24.76 31.51 5.57
CA ASP A 132 24.16 32.13 6.77
C ASP A 132 23.17 31.20 7.54
N SER A 133 23.22 29.87 7.32
CA SER A 133 22.28 28.91 7.97
C SER A 133 22.92 28.03 9.05
N ASP A 134 24.11 28.34 9.54
CA ASP A 134 24.88 27.45 10.45
C ASP A 134 24.35 27.34 11.90
N LEU A 135 23.19 27.89 12.21
CA LEU A 135 22.62 27.84 13.58
C LEU A 135 21.20 27.21 13.68
N ARG A 136 20.59 26.81 12.60
CA ARG A 136 19.38 26.00 12.67
C ARG A 136 19.77 24.54 12.49
N HIS A 137 19.51 23.71 13.50
CA HIS A 137 19.51 22.26 13.35
C HIS A 137 18.68 21.94 12.10
N ASP A 138 19.32 21.57 11.02
CA ASP A 138 18.67 21.24 9.75
C ASP A 138 17.99 19.89 9.92
N GLU A 139 16.75 19.91 10.45
CA GLU A 139 15.92 18.75 10.70
C GLU A 139 15.63 17.93 9.42
N THR A 140 15.93 18.50 8.27
CA THR A 140 15.69 17.91 6.95
C THR A 140 16.93 17.29 6.33
N LYS A 141 18.12 17.54 6.89
CA LYS A 141 19.37 17.02 6.34
C LYS A 141 19.45 15.50 6.54
N PRO A 142 19.57 14.71 5.47
CA PRO A 142 19.63 13.25 5.60
C PRO A 142 20.85 12.83 6.43
N LEU A 143 20.67 11.78 7.25
CA LEU A 143 21.75 11.15 8.01
C LEU A 143 22.87 10.70 7.09
N ASN A 144 24.13 10.80 7.54
CA ASN A 144 25.30 10.40 6.75
C ASN A 144 25.47 8.88 6.69
N LEU A 145 24.43 8.20 6.21
CA LEU A 145 24.32 6.75 6.06
C LEU A 145 23.62 6.45 4.74
N GLU A 146 24.07 5.43 4.01
CA GLU A 146 23.43 5.02 2.75
C GLU A 146 21.94 4.69 2.92
N LEU A 147 21.60 3.97 4.00
CA LEU A 147 20.21 3.64 4.37
C LEU A 147 19.35 4.86 4.74
N GLY A 148 19.96 5.98 5.07
CA GLY A 148 19.29 7.27 5.29
C GLY A 148 19.24 8.16 4.04
N LYS A 149 19.98 7.81 2.99
CA LYS A 149 20.11 8.57 1.74
C LYS A 149 19.58 7.76 0.54
N THR A 150 20.49 7.23 -0.26
CA THR A 150 20.22 6.57 -1.54
C THR A 150 19.54 5.21 -1.40
N GLU A 151 19.81 4.49 -0.33
CA GLU A 151 19.20 3.18 -0.04
C GLU A 151 17.98 3.28 0.88
N SER A 152 17.55 4.49 1.23
CA SER A 152 16.34 4.69 2.01
C SER A 152 15.10 4.25 1.23
N LEU A 153 14.11 3.69 1.93
CA LEU A 153 12.78 3.41 1.37
C LEU A 153 12.20 4.64 0.66
N TRP A 154 12.36 5.82 1.27
CA TRP A 154 11.82 7.10 0.82
C TRP A 154 12.47 7.66 -0.44
N SER A 155 13.67 7.15 -0.77
CA SER A 155 14.41 7.49 -2.00
C SER A 155 14.27 6.41 -3.08
N ARG A 156 14.12 5.14 -2.69
CA ARG A 156 14.05 4.00 -3.61
C ARG A 156 12.65 3.81 -4.18
N ALA A 157 11.62 3.92 -3.36
CA ALA A 157 10.26 3.87 -3.88
C ALA A 157 9.93 5.17 -4.62
N GLU A 158 9.19 5.05 -5.72
CA GLU A 158 8.75 6.22 -6.51
C GLU A 158 7.81 7.12 -5.69
N ASP A 159 6.88 6.49 -4.98
CA ASP A 159 5.90 7.09 -4.08
C ASP A 159 5.35 6.03 -3.11
N PHE A 160 4.43 6.42 -2.24
CA PHE A 160 3.77 5.53 -1.30
C PHE A 160 3.05 4.37 -2.01
N TRP A 161 2.34 4.64 -3.10
CA TRP A 161 1.53 3.64 -3.80
C TRP A 161 2.38 2.62 -4.56
N HIS A 162 3.60 2.98 -4.95
CA HIS A 162 4.59 2.02 -5.45
C HIS A 162 4.98 1.03 -4.36
N ALA A 163 5.31 1.51 -3.15
CA ALA A 163 5.65 0.65 -2.03
C ALA A 163 4.48 -0.24 -1.60
N VAL A 164 3.23 0.28 -1.59
CA VAL A 164 2.00 -0.48 -1.32
C VAL A 164 1.79 -1.58 -2.36
N GLY A 165 1.88 -1.26 -3.65
CA GLY A 165 1.69 -2.24 -4.72
C GLY A 165 2.76 -3.33 -4.70
N TRP A 166 4.02 -2.97 -4.45
CA TRP A 166 5.09 -3.95 -4.25
C TRP A 166 4.85 -4.84 -3.03
N SER A 167 4.44 -4.26 -1.90
CA SER A 167 4.10 -5.02 -0.69
C SER A 167 3.04 -6.08 -0.97
N PHE A 168 1.97 -5.72 -1.70
CA PHE A 168 0.92 -6.66 -2.05
C PHE A 168 1.33 -7.68 -3.12
N ASN A 169 2.22 -7.34 -4.04
CA ASN A 169 2.84 -8.34 -4.92
C ASN A 169 3.63 -9.37 -4.10
N CYS A 170 4.36 -8.93 -3.07
CA CYS A 170 5.07 -9.83 -2.15
C CYS A 170 4.09 -10.76 -1.40
N SER A 171 2.90 -10.29 -1.01
CA SER A 171 1.92 -11.12 -0.30
C SER A 171 1.45 -12.34 -1.09
N VAL A 172 1.58 -12.30 -2.43
CA VAL A 172 1.17 -13.37 -3.33
C VAL A 172 2.37 -14.23 -3.76
N LEU A 173 3.50 -13.59 -4.06
CA LEU A 173 4.63 -14.25 -4.72
C LEU A 173 5.82 -14.55 -3.79
N TYR A 174 6.02 -13.73 -2.75
CA TYR A 174 7.24 -13.75 -1.94
C TYR A 174 6.93 -13.71 -0.43
N PRO A 175 6.47 -14.83 0.19
CA PRO A 175 6.04 -14.84 1.59
C PRO A 175 7.08 -14.32 2.58
N GLU A 176 8.37 -14.66 2.41
CA GLU A 176 9.45 -14.20 3.29
C GLU A 176 9.62 -12.67 3.26
N ARG A 177 9.39 -12.05 2.09
CA ARG A 177 9.40 -10.59 1.96
C ARG A 177 8.11 -9.97 2.49
N TRP A 178 6.99 -10.66 2.26
CA TRP A 178 5.69 -10.23 2.78
C TRP A 178 5.70 -10.08 4.30
N ASP A 179 6.28 -11.00 5.05
CA ASP A 179 6.39 -10.94 6.51
C ASP A 179 6.99 -9.60 6.99
N ARG A 180 7.88 -8.99 6.21
CA ARG A 180 8.49 -7.69 6.52
C ARG A 180 7.67 -6.52 5.99
N TRP A 181 7.24 -6.59 4.73
CA TRP A 181 6.40 -5.56 4.15
C TRP A 181 5.03 -5.43 4.83
N GLN A 182 4.47 -6.52 5.32
CA GLN A 182 3.25 -6.53 6.12
C GLN A 182 3.38 -5.66 7.37
N ILE A 183 4.47 -5.81 8.12
CA ILE A 183 4.73 -5.03 9.35
C ILE A 183 4.80 -3.54 9.03
N TRP A 184 5.54 -3.18 7.98
CA TRP A 184 5.64 -1.78 7.54
C TRP A 184 4.30 -1.22 7.08
N LEU A 185 3.57 -1.96 6.25
CA LEU A 185 2.29 -1.52 5.72
C LEU A 185 1.24 -1.39 6.82
N GLN A 186 1.22 -2.32 7.79
CA GLN A 186 0.35 -2.23 8.95
C GLN A 186 0.65 -0.97 9.77
N PHE A 187 1.93 -0.71 10.06
CA PHE A 187 2.36 0.50 10.75
C PHE A 187 1.94 1.76 9.98
N MET A 188 2.17 1.82 8.67
CA MET A 188 1.76 2.98 7.87
C MET A 188 0.25 3.16 7.85
N CYS A 189 -0.54 2.10 7.76
CA CYS A 189 -2.00 2.18 7.85
C CYS A 189 -2.47 2.70 9.21
N GLU A 190 -1.80 2.31 10.32
CA GLU A 190 -2.07 2.84 11.66
C GLU A 190 -1.80 4.35 11.70
N VAL A 191 -0.63 4.77 11.25
CA VAL A 191 -0.23 6.20 11.20
C VAL A 191 -1.18 7.04 10.35
N LEU A 192 -1.53 6.56 9.15
CA LEU A 192 -2.43 7.28 8.25
C LEU A 192 -3.84 7.44 8.82
N ALA A 193 -4.34 6.39 9.49
CA ALA A 193 -5.65 6.42 10.12
C ALA A 193 -5.67 7.37 11.33
N ASP A 194 -4.64 7.34 12.16
CA ASP A 194 -4.55 8.18 13.36
C ASP A 194 -4.34 9.67 13.00
N ASP A 195 -3.47 9.98 12.02
CA ASP A 195 -3.27 11.34 11.53
C ASP A 195 -4.57 11.92 10.94
N TRP A 196 -5.28 11.12 10.12
CA TRP A 196 -6.56 11.54 9.56
C TRP A 196 -7.61 11.77 10.65
N LEU A 197 -7.79 10.82 11.56
CA LEU A 197 -8.79 10.90 12.62
C LEU A 197 -8.57 12.10 13.54
N GLN A 198 -7.31 12.42 13.87
CA GLN A 198 -7.00 13.57 14.71
C GLN A 198 -7.30 14.89 14.00
N ARG A 199 -6.98 15.00 12.70
CA ARG A 199 -7.30 16.18 11.88
C ARG A 199 -8.80 16.33 11.67
N GLU A 200 -9.51 15.25 11.51
CA GLU A 200 -10.96 15.21 11.39
C GLU A 200 -11.65 15.72 12.68
N LYS A 201 -11.17 15.29 13.85
CA LYS A 201 -11.64 15.80 15.15
C LYS A 201 -11.41 17.31 15.27
N GLU A 202 -10.25 17.79 14.87
CA GLU A 202 -9.93 19.22 14.92
C GLU A 202 -10.79 20.03 13.92
N TYR A 203 -11.00 19.47 12.72
CA TYR A 203 -11.93 20.05 11.75
C TYR A 203 -13.34 20.22 12.29
N PHE A 204 -13.90 19.18 12.96
CA PHE A 204 -15.22 19.26 13.55
C PHE A 204 -15.27 20.22 14.75
N ALA A 205 -14.23 20.25 15.59
CA ALA A 205 -14.14 21.20 16.70
C ALA A 205 -14.16 22.66 16.22
N LEU A 206 -13.42 22.96 15.16
CA LEU A 206 -13.45 24.30 14.54
C LEU A 206 -14.81 24.64 13.94
N GLN A 207 -15.50 23.69 13.34
CA GLN A 207 -16.84 23.91 12.81
C GLN A 207 -17.84 24.22 13.93
N GLU A 208 -17.76 23.53 15.07
CA GLU A 208 -18.65 23.77 16.20
C GLU A 208 -18.40 25.14 16.84
N GLN A 209 -17.13 25.51 17.05
CA GLN A 209 -16.77 26.86 17.54
C GLN A 209 -17.32 27.98 16.62
N ARG A 210 -17.28 27.76 15.30
CA ARG A 210 -17.83 28.70 14.32
C ARG A 210 -19.37 28.80 14.40
N ARG A 211 -20.05 27.68 14.63
CA ARG A 211 -21.51 27.67 14.83
C ARG A 211 -21.91 28.45 16.08
N GLU A 212 -21.19 28.25 17.18
CA GLU A 212 -21.42 28.96 18.43
C GLU A 212 -21.18 30.47 18.26
N THR A 213 -20.09 30.85 17.58
CA THR A 213 -19.76 32.26 17.30
C THR A 213 -20.81 32.90 16.37
N SER A 214 -21.27 32.20 15.34
CA SER A 214 -22.31 32.72 14.42
C SER A 214 -23.67 32.88 15.11
N GLN A 215 -24.01 32.02 16.08
CA GLN A 215 -25.23 32.12 16.86
C GLN A 215 -25.17 33.32 17.83
N SER A 216 -24.01 33.60 18.43
CA SER A 216 -23.84 34.76 19.30
C SER A 216 -23.83 36.09 18.52
N THR A 217 -23.22 36.14 17.32
CA THR A 217 -23.24 37.33 16.45
C THR A 217 -24.62 37.60 15.80
N ALA A 218 -25.40 36.55 15.53
CA ALA A 218 -26.78 36.71 15.04
C ALA A 218 -27.70 37.37 16.08
N GLN A 219 -27.45 37.17 17.37
CA GLN A 219 -28.14 37.85 18.47
C GLN A 219 -27.75 39.33 18.60
N GLU A 220 -26.57 39.73 18.12
CA GLU A 220 -26.09 41.13 18.14
C GLU A 220 -26.42 41.92 16.85
N GLY A 221 -27.14 41.33 15.89
CA GLY A 221 -27.67 42.05 14.72
C GLY A 221 -26.63 42.47 13.68
N LYS A 222 -25.41 41.90 13.66
CA LYS A 222 -24.40 42.13 12.62
C LYS A 222 -24.49 41.09 11.52
N SER A 223 -24.85 41.55 10.30
CA SER A 223 -24.84 40.72 9.08
C SER A 223 -23.42 40.39 8.68
N GLU A 224 -23.03 39.12 8.77
CA GLU A 224 -21.76 38.62 8.19
C GLU A 224 -21.86 38.67 6.66
N THR A 225 -20.83 39.21 6.02
CA THR A 225 -20.67 39.25 4.56
C THR A 225 -20.37 37.84 4.03
N THR A 226 -21.08 37.42 2.99
CA THR A 226 -21.00 36.09 2.34
C THR A 226 -19.57 35.67 1.97
N GLY A 227 -18.63 36.60 1.82
CA GLY A 227 -17.22 36.36 1.54
C GLY A 227 -16.42 35.78 2.72
N SER A 228 -16.81 36.11 3.97
CA SER A 228 -16.18 35.59 5.18
C SER A 228 -16.52 34.09 5.42
N ALA A 229 -17.76 33.69 5.08
CA ALA A 229 -18.20 32.31 5.24
C ALA A 229 -17.46 31.32 4.30
N ILE A 230 -17.14 31.76 3.08
CA ILE A 230 -16.42 30.93 2.08
C ILE A 230 -14.95 30.77 2.47
N GLN A 231 -14.28 31.86 2.91
CA GLN A 231 -12.88 31.81 3.40
C GLN A 231 -12.74 30.89 4.63
N ASN A 232 -13.70 30.98 5.54
CA ASN A 232 -13.71 30.20 6.77
C ASN A 232 -13.92 28.68 6.52
N GLN A 233 -14.64 28.31 5.46
CA GLN A 233 -14.85 26.92 5.09
C GLN A 233 -13.58 26.30 4.48
N ASP A 234 -12.80 27.08 3.74
CA ASP A 234 -11.56 26.64 3.11
C ASP A 234 -10.42 26.41 4.14
N GLU A 235 -10.35 27.25 5.20
CA GLU A 235 -9.38 27.06 6.30
C GLU A 235 -9.58 25.73 7.06
N GLY A 236 -10.83 25.30 7.29
CA GLY A 236 -11.10 24.02 7.93
C GLY A 236 -10.65 22.84 7.07
N LEU A 237 -10.88 22.90 5.76
CA LEU A 237 -10.46 21.87 4.82
C LEU A 237 -8.94 21.82 4.66
N GLU A 238 -8.23 22.93 4.91
CA GLU A 238 -6.76 22.97 4.86
C GLU A 238 -6.11 22.04 5.88
N ILE A 239 -6.70 21.88 7.08
CA ILE A 239 -6.24 20.93 8.10
C ILE A 239 -6.25 19.50 7.55
N LEU A 240 -7.33 19.12 6.85
CA LEU A 240 -7.45 17.80 6.23
C LEU A 240 -6.48 17.62 5.04
N ARG A 241 -6.25 18.69 4.26
CA ARG A 241 -5.28 18.69 3.14
C ARG A 241 -3.84 18.53 3.61
N GLN A 242 -3.51 18.90 4.84
CA GLN A 242 -2.20 18.69 5.44
C GLN A 242 -1.98 17.28 5.95
N SER A 243 -2.97 16.38 5.85
CA SER A 243 -2.82 14.98 6.26
C SER A 243 -1.80 14.24 5.40
N LEU A 244 -1.12 13.27 6.02
CA LEU A 244 -0.12 12.46 5.35
C LEU A 244 -0.72 11.66 4.18
N ILE A 245 -1.93 11.10 4.36
CA ILE A 245 -2.63 10.38 3.29
C ILE A 245 -2.96 11.29 2.11
N PHE A 246 -3.38 12.53 2.35
CA PHE A 246 -3.69 13.46 1.28
C PHE A 246 -2.44 13.88 0.51
N GLN A 247 -1.28 14.02 1.17
CA GLN A 247 0.00 14.24 0.48
C GLN A 247 0.33 13.09 -0.46
N TYR A 248 0.12 11.84 -0.06
CA TYR A 248 0.36 10.66 -0.91
C TYR A 248 -0.63 10.56 -2.08
N ILE A 249 -1.86 11.00 -1.89
CA ILE A 249 -2.84 11.09 -2.97
C ILE A 249 -2.47 12.20 -3.96
N SER A 250 -2.01 13.33 -3.46
CA SER A 250 -1.70 14.53 -4.25
C SER A 250 -0.36 14.46 -4.99
N ALA A 251 0.50 13.51 -4.65
CA ALA A 251 1.83 13.35 -5.27
C ALA A 251 1.77 13.09 -6.79
N GLY A 252 0.64 12.59 -7.30
CA GLY A 252 0.35 12.42 -8.72
C GLY A 252 -0.82 13.29 -9.17
N ALA A 253 -0.93 13.58 -10.47
CA ALA A 253 -2.00 14.43 -11.01
C ALA A 253 -3.08 13.62 -11.76
N GLY A 254 -4.35 13.94 -11.51
CA GLY A 254 -5.51 13.55 -12.32
C GLY A 254 -6.00 12.11 -12.16
N ASN A 255 -6.98 11.73 -12.99
CA ASN A 255 -7.67 10.42 -12.94
C ASN A 255 -6.74 9.21 -13.13
N ALA A 256 -5.61 9.37 -13.81
CA ALA A 256 -4.62 8.31 -13.96
C ALA A 256 -3.99 7.91 -12.62
N ASN A 257 -3.77 8.90 -11.73
CA ASN A 257 -3.26 8.68 -10.39
C ASN A 257 -4.24 7.88 -9.53
N THR A 258 -5.51 8.25 -9.53
CA THR A 258 -6.56 7.53 -8.78
C THR A 258 -6.62 6.05 -9.20
N ARG A 259 -6.60 5.77 -10.52
CA ARG A 259 -6.57 4.40 -11.02
C ARG A 259 -5.31 3.64 -10.59
N ARG A 260 -4.15 4.32 -10.55
CA ARG A 260 -2.90 3.72 -10.07
C ARG A 260 -2.98 3.40 -8.58
N ILE A 261 -3.56 4.29 -7.77
CA ILE A 261 -3.83 4.06 -6.34
C ILE A 261 -4.67 2.79 -6.15
N ILE A 262 -5.78 2.67 -6.85
CA ILE A 262 -6.65 1.48 -6.75
C ILE A 262 -5.91 0.22 -7.20
N ARG A 263 -5.18 0.26 -8.33
CA ARG A 263 -4.39 -0.90 -8.79
C ARG A 263 -3.30 -1.31 -7.80
N SER A 264 -2.68 -0.36 -7.09
CA SER A 264 -1.70 -0.71 -6.06
C SER A 264 -2.31 -1.50 -4.91
N ILE A 265 -3.54 -1.14 -4.49
CA ILE A 265 -4.28 -1.86 -3.45
C ILE A 265 -4.71 -3.24 -3.92
N PHE A 266 -5.02 -3.41 -5.20
CA PHE A 266 -5.41 -4.70 -5.78
C PHE A 266 -4.26 -5.42 -6.51
N ALA A 267 -3.01 -5.04 -6.24
CA ALA A 267 -1.83 -5.72 -6.80
C ALA A 267 -1.84 -7.21 -6.41
N ASP A 268 -1.73 -8.09 -7.42
CA ASP A 268 -2.03 -9.53 -7.33
C ASP A 268 -0.86 -10.43 -7.78
N GLY A 269 0.32 -9.85 -7.96
CA GLY A 269 1.49 -10.56 -8.45
C GLY A 269 1.45 -10.93 -9.94
N SER A 270 0.43 -10.49 -10.69
CA SER A 270 0.38 -10.66 -12.14
C SER A 270 1.51 -9.91 -12.83
N THR A 271 1.85 -10.31 -14.06
CA THR A 271 2.90 -9.64 -14.85
C THR A 271 2.64 -8.15 -15.01
N ALA A 272 1.37 -7.75 -15.16
CA ALA A 272 0.99 -6.35 -15.25
C ALA A 272 1.27 -5.60 -13.94
N SER A 273 0.88 -6.19 -12.80
CA SER A 273 1.11 -5.65 -11.46
C SER A 273 2.61 -5.55 -11.14
N MET A 274 3.38 -6.59 -11.48
CA MET A 274 4.84 -6.61 -11.28
C MET A 274 5.58 -5.60 -12.18
N ASN A 275 5.06 -5.29 -13.35
CA ASN A 275 5.64 -4.27 -14.23
C ASN A 275 5.35 -2.84 -13.74
N GLU A 276 4.18 -2.61 -13.14
CA GLU A 276 3.79 -1.31 -12.61
C GLU A 276 4.42 -1.04 -11.21
N PHE A 277 4.43 -2.06 -10.34
CA PHE A 277 4.94 -1.99 -8.97
C PHE A 277 6.13 -2.94 -8.81
N ARG A 278 7.30 -2.48 -9.25
CA ARG A 278 8.54 -3.24 -9.27
C ARG A 278 9.15 -3.37 -7.87
N GLU A 279 10.18 -4.19 -7.79
CA GLU A 279 11.08 -4.32 -6.63
C GLU A 279 11.58 -2.94 -6.17
N VAL A 280 11.41 -2.63 -4.89
CA VAL A 280 11.81 -1.35 -4.31
C VAL A 280 13.30 -1.28 -4.09
N PHE A 281 13.89 -2.34 -3.53
CA PHE A 281 15.32 -2.41 -3.26
C PHE A 281 16.03 -3.29 -4.27
N GLU A 282 17.22 -2.90 -4.69
CA GLU A 282 18.05 -3.73 -5.55
C GLU A 282 18.37 -5.09 -4.90
N LYS A 283 18.22 -6.15 -5.68
CA LYS A 283 18.50 -7.52 -5.25
C LYS A 283 17.68 -7.97 -4.03
N GLU A 284 16.51 -7.37 -3.83
CA GLU A 284 15.63 -7.69 -2.70
C GLU A 284 15.23 -9.17 -2.67
N LEU A 285 15.04 -9.77 -3.85
CA LEU A 285 14.61 -11.16 -4.02
C LEU A 285 15.77 -12.16 -4.14
N ILE A 286 17.01 -11.68 -4.24
CA ILE A 286 18.17 -12.56 -4.40
C ILE A 286 18.59 -13.09 -3.01
N PRO A 287 18.54 -14.41 -2.76
CA PRO A 287 19.01 -14.97 -1.50
C PRO A 287 20.50 -14.74 -1.32
N LEU A 288 20.95 -14.63 -0.06
CA LEU A 288 22.37 -14.65 0.27
C LEU A 288 22.95 -16.01 -0.11
N ASP A 289 23.95 -15.99 -0.97
CA ASP A 289 24.76 -17.18 -1.28
C ASP A 289 26.00 -17.16 -0.33
N PRO A 290 25.97 -17.94 0.78
CA PRO A 290 27.00 -17.84 1.82
C PRO A 290 28.39 -18.23 1.30
N GLU A 291 28.49 -19.00 0.21
CA GLU A 291 29.77 -19.39 -0.38
C GLU A 291 30.39 -18.27 -1.24
N LYS A 292 29.59 -17.47 -1.93
CA LYS A 292 30.12 -16.38 -2.77
C LYS A 292 30.54 -15.15 -1.96
N ASP A 293 29.86 -14.87 -0.87
CA ASP A 293 30.20 -13.72 -0.02
C ASP A 293 31.39 -14.03 0.90
N SER A 294 31.56 -15.28 1.37
CA SER A 294 32.77 -15.70 2.08
C SER A 294 34.00 -15.73 1.17
N ALA A 295 33.82 -16.03 -0.12
CA ALA A 295 34.92 -15.99 -1.10
C ALA A 295 35.37 -14.55 -1.43
N LYS A 296 34.49 -13.55 -1.35
CA LYS A 296 34.83 -12.12 -1.49
C LYS A 296 35.54 -11.57 -0.27
N ALA A 297 35.17 -12.03 0.95
CA ALA A 297 35.84 -11.67 2.18
C ALA A 297 37.27 -12.30 2.24
N LYS A 298 37.41 -13.57 1.82
CA LYS A 298 38.73 -14.24 1.76
C LYS A 298 39.68 -13.67 0.70
N LYS A 299 39.19 -12.95 -0.32
CA LYS A 299 40.07 -12.30 -1.31
C LYS A 299 40.74 -11.03 -0.80
N ARG A 300 40.42 -10.53 0.40
CA ARG A 300 41.06 -9.38 1.04
C ARG A 300 42.09 -9.73 2.10
N ASP A 301 42.19 -10.99 2.54
CA ASP A 301 43.32 -11.49 3.32
C ASP A 301 44.48 -11.80 2.37
N ARG A 302 45.14 -10.76 1.90
CA ARG A 302 46.50 -10.90 1.36
C ARG A 302 47.42 -11.21 2.54
N GLU A 303 47.95 -12.41 2.57
CA GLU A 303 49.05 -12.78 3.47
C GLU A 303 50.17 -11.76 3.33
N VAL A 304 50.33 -10.95 4.36
CA VAL A 304 51.49 -10.07 4.50
C VAL A 304 52.66 -10.99 4.93
N ASN A 305 53.52 -11.34 4.01
CA ASN A 305 54.68 -12.14 4.32
C ASN A 305 55.84 -11.22 4.73
N ILE A 306 55.96 -11.00 6.03
CA ILE A 306 56.97 -10.11 6.64
C ILE A 306 58.39 -10.56 6.34
N GLU A 307 58.63 -11.87 6.13
CA GLU A 307 59.98 -12.43 5.85
C GLU A 307 60.43 -12.20 4.40
N LYS A 308 59.54 -11.82 3.49
CA LYS A 308 59.84 -11.57 2.06
C LYS A 308 59.72 -10.12 1.65
N GLU A 309 59.64 -9.17 2.59
CA GLU A 309 59.47 -7.72 2.34
C GLU A 309 58.32 -7.38 1.37
N GLN A 310 57.29 -8.23 1.24
CA GLN A 310 56.11 -7.96 0.47
C GLN A 310 55.07 -7.20 1.33
N TYR A 311 55.29 -5.90 1.43
CA TYR A 311 54.33 -4.95 1.95
C TYR A 311 53.32 -4.69 0.83
N GLY A 312 52.04 -4.87 1.11
CA GLY A 312 51.01 -4.64 0.11
C GLY A 312 51.06 -3.23 -0.47
N ASP A 313 50.38 -3.01 -1.58
CA ASP A 313 50.31 -1.85 -2.50
C ASP A 313 50.13 -0.45 -1.87
N TYR A 314 50.33 -0.29 -0.57
CA TYR A 314 50.21 1.00 0.13
C TYR A 314 51.42 1.92 0.03
N LEU A 315 52.54 1.47 -0.58
CA LEU A 315 53.78 2.25 -0.66
C LEU A 315 54.11 2.75 -2.07
N ASN A 316 53.24 2.60 -3.05
CA ASN A 316 53.50 3.03 -4.43
C ASN A 316 52.70 4.22 -4.93
N ASP A 317 52.08 5.01 -4.03
CA ASP A 317 51.25 6.17 -4.43
C ASP A 317 51.84 7.53 -4.06
N ASP A 318 53.16 7.60 -3.77
CA ASP A 318 53.89 8.85 -3.61
C ASP A 318 55.12 8.86 -4.56
N SER A 319 54.87 9.11 -5.85
CA SER A 319 55.90 9.70 -6.72
C SER A 319 55.24 10.70 -7.65
N ASP A 320 55.22 11.93 -7.17
CA ASP A 320 55.26 13.13 -8.01
C ASP A 320 56.36 12.98 -9.05
N ASP A 321 56.03 13.01 -10.32
CA ASP A 321 56.96 13.34 -11.37
C ASP A 321 56.34 14.25 -12.43
N ASP A 322 56.87 15.45 -12.42
CA ASP A 322 56.71 16.56 -13.31
C ASP A 322 57.26 16.25 -14.73
N PRO A 323 56.64 16.70 -15.83
CA PRO A 323 57.06 16.35 -17.19
C PRO A 323 57.98 17.39 -17.77
N THR A 324 59.27 17.08 -17.93
CA THR A 324 60.11 17.79 -18.90
C THR A 324 61.05 16.88 -19.68
N SER A 325 60.88 17.01 -21.03
CA SER A 325 61.89 16.88 -22.09
C SER A 325 62.50 15.52 -22.47
N GLY A 326 62.42 15.23 -23.79
CA GLY A 326 63.51 14.61 -24.51
C GLY A 326 63.17 13.50 -25.51
N ILE A 327 62.80 13.83 -26.70
CA ILE A 327 63.31 13.42 -28.05
C ILE A 327 64.09 12.06 -28.13
N SER A 328 63.62 11.18 -28.95
CA SER A 328 64.20 10.49 -30.15
C SER A 328 63.91 9.00 -30.22
N SER A 329 63.28 8.68 -31.25
CA SER A 329 63.62 8.04 -32.54
C SER A 329 63.51 6.54 -32.69
N GLN A 330 62.75 6.17 -33.72
CA GLN A 330 62.93 5.03 -34.63
C GLN A 330 62.63 3.63 -34.11
N SER A 331 61.89 2.76 -34.78
CA SER A 331 61.57 2.59 -36.22
C SER A 331 60.63 1.41 -36.42
N ARG A 332 59.79 1.56 -37.46
CA ARG A 332 59.35 0.52 -38.45
C ARG A 332 58.74 -0.79 -37.95
N ALA A 333 57.74 -1.34 -38.50
CA ALA A 333 56.92 -1.35 -39.73
C ALA A 333 55.85 -2.42 -39.44
N SER A 334 54.72 -2.47 -39.95
CA SER A 334 54.06 -2.42 -41.21
C SER A 334 52.59 -2.79 -41.03
N THR A 335 51.78 -2.09 -41.72
CA THR A 335 50.36 -2.29 -42.07
C THR A 335 50.11 -3.59 -42.84
N PRO A 336 48.87 -4.00 -43.26
CA PRO A 336 47.67 -3.18 -43.42
C PRO A 336 46.28 -3.87 -43.13
N LEU A 337 45.24 -3.01 -43.06
CA LEU A 337 43.91 -3.04 -43.72
C LEU A 337 42.94 -4.21 -43.50
N GLU A 338 41.80 -3.91 -43.07
CA GLU A 338 40.43 -3.69 -43.64
C GLU A 338 39.42 -4.01 -42.57
N GLY A 339 38.28 -3.41 -42.36
CA GLY A 339 37.37 -2.65 -43.14
C GLY A 339 36.23 -2.18 -42.23
N VAL A 340 35.87 -1.00 -42.44
CA VAL A 340 34.71 -0.28 -41.91
C VAL A 340 33.41 -0.92 -42.36
N GLN A 341 32.43 -1.08 -41.48
CA GLN A 341 31.04 -0.75 -41.87
C GLN A 341 30.16 -0.42 -40.65
N ARG A 342 29.90 0.87 -40.53
CA ARG A 342 28.71 1.45 -39.85
C ARG A 342 27.50 1.10 -40.71
N ILE A 343 26.43 0.54 -40.12
CA ILE A 343 25.10 0.59 -40.74
C ILE A 343 24.14 1.32 -39.81
N ARG A 344 23.60 2.38 -40.38
CA ARG A 344 22.63 3.32 -39.87
C ARG A 344 21.24 2.69 -39.77
N ARG A 345 20.46 3.20 -38.79
CA ARG A 345 19.00 3.15 -38.68
C ARG A 345 18.28 3.31 -40.01
N SER A 346 17.22 2.52 -40.21
CA SER A 346 16.10 2.91 -41.07
C SER A 346 14.76 2.62 -40.39
N LYS A 347 13.91 3.62 -40.47
CA LYS A 347 12.54 3.73 -39.96
C LYS A 347 11.56 3.14 -41.00
N ARG A 348 10.43 2.61 -40.49
CA ARG A 348 9.05 2.66 -41.02
C ARG A 348 8.76 2.03 -42.37
N THR A 349 7.73 1.18 -42.46
CA THR A 349 6.39 1.58 -42.91
C THR A 349 5.36 0.44 -42.84
N ARG A 350 4.16 0.86 -42.71
CA ARG A 350 2.82 0.29 -42.56
C ARG A 350 2.32 -0.46 -43.80
N ARG A 351 1.27 -1.29 -43.56
CA ARG A 351 0.14 -1.68 -44.47
C ARG A 351 0.38 -2.92 -45.32
N GLY A 352 -0.46 -3.89 -45.34
CA GLY A 352 -1.88 -4.03 -45.33
C GLY A 352 -2.28 -5.37 -45.97
N THR A 353 -3.33 -5.93 -45.44
CA THR A 353 -4.42 -6.68 -46.07
C THR A 353 -4.20 -7.98 -46.86
N ARG A 354 -4.88 -9.02 -46.33
CA ARG A 354 -5.84 -9.94 -46.99
C ARG A 354 -5.39 -11.22 -47.70
N ASN A 355 -6.03 -12.28 -47.17
CA ASN A 355 -6.67 -13.44 -47.84
C ASN A 355 -5.82 -14.68 -48.11
N ALA A 356 -6.13 -15.72 -47.36
CA ALA A 356 -7.04 -16.83 -47.68
C ALA A 356 -6.37 -18.12 -48.24
N LEU A 357 -6.82 -19.24 -47.64
CA LEU A 357 -6.91 -20.62 -48.15
C LEU A 357 -5.74 -21.59 -47.93
N ASP A 358 -5.92 -22.44 -46.97
CA ASP A 358 -5.89 -23.88 -46.77
C ASP A 358 -5.48 -24.81 -47.94
N PRO A 359 -5.24 -26.14 -47.73
CA PRO A 359 -4.57 -26.92 -46.66
C PRO A 359 -3.52 -27.94 -47.22
N THR A 360 -2.78 -28.65 -46.38
CA THR A 360 -2.55 -30.12 -46.35
C THR A 360 -1.22 -30.53 -45.72
N ALA A 361 -1.38 -31.36 -44.70
CA ALA A 361 -0.68 -32.60 -44.33
C ALA A 361 0.86 -32.69 -44.33
N ALA A 362 1.45 -32.95 -43.17
CA ALA A 362 2.17 -34.18 -42.81
C ALA A 362 3.03 -33.98 -41.54
N GLU A 363 2.82 -34.85 -40.57
CA GLU A 363 3.68 -35.22 -39.43
C GLU A 363 4.95 -35.96 -39.88
N PRO A 364 5.88 -36.42 -38.94
CA PRO A 364 6.20 -36.06 -37.55
C PRO A 364 7.71 -35.95 -37.20
N ALA A 365 7.99 -35.37 -35.98
CA ALA A 365 9.00 -35.60 -34.94
C ALA A 365 10.50 -35.81 -35.31
N PRO A 366 11.53 -35.63 -34.38
CA PRO A 366 11.46 -35.78 -32.94
C PRO A 366 12.23 -34.73 -32.09
N GLU A 367 11.90 -34.78 -30.83
CA GLU A 367 12.56 -34.41 -29.56
C GLU A 367 13.94 -33.74 -29.53
N ALA A 368 14.01 -32.59 -28.89
CA ALA A 368 15.18 -32.15 -28.10
C ALA A 368 14.68 -31.45 -26.83
N SER A 369 15.03 -32.10 -25.71
CA SER A 369 14.84 -31.66 -24.35
C SER A 369 15.50 -30.31 -24.09
N ASP A 370 14.71 -29.34 -23.61
CA ASP A 370 15.24 -28.21 -22.88
C ASP A 370 14.47 -28.06 -21.55
N ALA A 371 15.24 -28.24 -20.46
CA ALA A 371 14.76 -28.17 -19.09
C ALA A 371 14.57 -26.69 -18.72
N GLY A 372 13.44 -26.12 -19.05
CA GLY A 372 12.96 -24.85 -18.55
C GLY A 372 12.17 -25.07 -17.26
N GLN A 373 12.69 -24.57 -16.15
CA GLN A 373 12.07 -24.55 -14.81
C GLN A 373 10.66 -24.00 -14.91
N GLY A 374 9.67 -24.88 -14.95
CA GLY A 374 8.28 -24.55 -14.73
C GLY A 374 8.08 -24.18 -13.26
N HIS A 375 7.88 -22.91 -12.97
CA HIS A 375 7.25 -22.49 -11.72
C HIS A 375 5.89 -23.17 -11.66
N LEU A 376 5.78 -24.18 -10.79
CA LEU A 376 4.54 -24.79 -10.36
C LEU A 376 3.64 -23.68 -9.82
N ALA A 377 2.67 -23.27 -10.63
CA ALA A 377 1.53 -22.52 -10.14
C ALA A 377 0.83 -23.40 -9.09
N HIS A 378 1.11 -23.19 -7.83
CA HIS A 378 0.30 -23.70 -6.75
C HIS A 378 -1.11 -23.13 -6.94
N HIS A 379 -2.02 -23.96 -7.45
CA HIS A 379 -3.45 -23.76 -7.29
C HIS A 379 -3.80 -23.95 -5.80
N GLY A 380 -3.34 -23.00 -4.97
CA GLY A 380 -3.74 -22.87 -3.59
C GLY A 380 -5.20 -22.44 -3.49
N SER A 381 -5.84 -22.82 -2.41
CA SER A 381 -7.14 -22.37 -1.95
C SER A 381 -7.42 -20.92 -2.35
N GLY A 382 -8.63 -20.61 -2.82
CA GLY A 382 -8.98 -19.32 -3.45
C GLY A 382 -8.61 -18.02 -2.70
N VAL A 383 -8.22 -18.12 -1.41
CA VAL A 383 -7.74 -17.00 -0.59
C VAL A 383 -6.29 -16.60 -0.95
N SER A 384 -5.50 -17.47 -1.56
CA SER A 384 -4.09 -17.18 -1.89
C SER A 384 -3.91 -16.25 -3.09
N GLN A 385 -4.95 -15.93 -3.86
CA GLN A 385 -4.83 -15.07 -5.05
C GLN A 385 -4.56 -13.59 -4.75
N LEU A 386 -4.91 -13.12 -3.54
CA LEU A 386 -4.57 -11.77 -3.06
C LEU A 386 -3.76 -11.80 -1.74
N GLY A 387 -3.05 -12.88 -1.49
CA GLY A 387 -2.38 -13.14 -0.22
C GLY A 387 -3.32 -13.72 0.86
N GLY A 388 -2.89 -13.76 2.12
CA GLY A 388 -3.68 -14.25 3.24
C GLY A 388 -4.73 -13.24 3.74
N LEU A 389 -5.43 -13.59 4.83
CA LEU A 389 -6.45 -12.71 5.45
C LEU A 389 -5.84 -11.38 5.91
N GLU A 390 -4.61 -11.36 6.39
CA GLU A 390 -3.89 -10.17 6.81
C GLU A 390 -3.71 -9.19 5.63
N SER A 391 -3.37 -9.72 4.44
CA SER A 391 -3.26 -8.92 3.23
C SER A 391 -4.61 -8.32 2.84
N LEU A 392 -5.69 -9.11 2.92
CA LEU A 392 -7.05 -8.63 2.64
C LEU A 392 -7.50 -7.56 3.64
N ALA A 393 -7.18 -7.72 4.93
CA ALA A 393 -7.48 -6.75 5.98
C ALA A 393 -6.80 -5.40 5.70
N LEU A 394 -5.51 -5.41 5.36
CA LEU A 394 -4.76 -4.19 5.03
C LEU A 394 -5.28 -3.51 3.76
N ARG A 395 -5.66 -4.27 2.71
CA ARG A 395 -6.32 -3.73 1.52
C ARG A 395 -7.63 -3.04 1.88
N LYS A 396 -8.45 -3.69 2.69
CA LYS A 396 -9.74 -3.15 3.13
C LYS A 396 -9.57 -1.91 4.01
N LYS A 397 -8.56 -1.88 4.90
CA LYS A 397 -8.22 -0.72 5.71
C LYS A 397 -7.82 0.49 4.85
N LEU A 398 -6.98 0.29 3.83
CA LEU A 398 -6.63 1.36 2.88
C LEU A 398 -7.85 1.87 2.11
N LEU A 399 -8.76 0.98 1.67
CA LEU A 399 -10.00 1.38 1.02
C LEU A 399 -10.87 2.23 1.96
N GLY A 400 -10.93 1.89 3.26
CA GLY A 400 -11.64 2.66 4.28
C GLY A 400 -11.06 4.06 4.47
N ILE A 401 -9.73 4.18 4.56
CA ILE A 401 -9.07 5.49 4.66
C ILE A 401 -9.38 6.36 3.43
N LEU A 402 -9.27 5.79 2.21
CA LEU A 402 -9.59 6.50 0.98
C LEU A 402 -11.05 6.94 0.90
N SER A 403 -11.99 6.14 1.43
CA SER A 403 -13.41 6.49 1.49
C SER A 403 -13.65 7.72 2.35
N ARG A 404 -13.03 7.80 3.54
CA ARG A 404 -13.11 8.99 4.41
C ARG A 404 -12.51 10.22 3.76
N VAL A 405 -11.36 10.09 3.09
CA VAL A 405 -10.75 11.22 2.35
C VAL A 405 -11.67 11.69 1.23
N SER A 406 -12.29 10.76 0.49
CA SER A 406 -13.20 11.06 -0.61
C SER A 406 -14.48 11.76 -0.15
N ASP A 407 -14.99 11.38 1.02
CA ASP A 407 -16.20 11.98 1.61
C ASP A 407 -15.96 13.45 2.00
N HIS A 408 -14.82 13.74 2.65
CA HIS A 408 -14.51 15.10 3.11
C HIS A 408 -13.90 15.99 2.01
N LEU A 409 -13.16 15.43 1.06
CA LEU A 409 -12.41 16.16 0.03
C LEU A 409 -12.77 15.72 -1.41
N PRO A 410 -14.07 15.70 -1.80
CA PRO A 410 -14.50 15.16 -3.10
C PRO A 410 -13.96 15.97 -4.29
N ASN A 411 -13.70 17.25 -4.10
CA ASN A 411 -13.19 18.14 -5.16
C ASN A 411 -11.65 18.06 -5.31
N ASN A 412 -10.96 17.62 -4.26
CA ASN A 412 -9.50 17.55 -4.23
C ASN A 412 -8.96 16.15 -4.58
N PHE A 413 -9.77 15.11 -4.40
CA PHE A 413 -9.43 13.73 -4.71
C PHE A 413 -10.35 13.15 -5.76
N ILE A 414 -11.47 12.54 -5.35
CA ILE A 414 -12.47 11.93 -6.20
C ILE A 414 -13.82 11.93 -5.46
N LYS A 415 -14.92 12.00 -6.18
CA LYS A 415 -16.26 11.84 -5.58
C LYS A 415 -16.42 10.41 -5.05
N LEU A 416 -17.08 10.27 -3.91
CA LEU A 416 -17.27 8.99 -3.20
C LEU A 416 -17.89 7.91 -4.11
N ASP A 417 -18.91 8.27 -4.90
CA ASP A 417 -19.55 7.34 -5.84
C ASP A 417 -18.57 6.77 -6.87
N ASN A 418 -17.70 7.61 -7.44
CA ASN A 418 -16.71 7.19 -8.41
C ASN A 418 -15.62 6.32 -7.77
N LEU A 419 -15.29 6.58 -6.50
CA LEU A 419 -14.36 5.75 -5.74
C LEU A 419 -14.95 4.36 -5.52
N TYR A 420 -16.19 4.26 -5.05
CA TYR A 420 -16.87 2.97 -4.86
C TYR A 420 -17.07 2.22 -6.16
N GLN A 421 -17.40 2.93 -7.25
CA GLN A 421 -17.46 2.29 -8.57
C GLN A 421 -16.13 1.66 -8.95
N SER A 422 -15.00 2.33 -8.69
CA SER A 422 -13.67 1.77 -8.93
C SER A 422 -13.37 0.55 -8.02
N PHE A 423 -13.83 0.54 -6.76
CA PHE A 423 -13.70 -0.63 -5.88
C PHE A 423 -14.51 -1.80 -6.42
N VAL A 424 -15.75 -1.56 -6.82
CA VAL A 424 -16.64 -2.58 -7.40
C VAL A 424 -16.03 -3.22 -8.65
N GLU A 425 -15.40 -2.45 -9.53
CA GLU A 425 -14.73 -2.97 -10.73
C GLU A 425 -13.67 -4.02 -10.40
N HIS A 426 -12.96 -3.90 -9.27
CA HIS A 426 -11.94 -4.86 -8.86
C HIS A 426 -12.51 -6.00 -8.00
N ILE A 427 -13.44 -5.70 -7.07
CA ILE A 427 -13.97 -6.68 -6.12
C ILE A 427 -14.93 -7.67 -6.82
N ARG A 428 -15.78 -7.20 -7.73
CA ARG A 428 -16.78 -8.03 -8.41
C ARG A 428 -16.17 -9.23 -9.16
N HIS A 429 -14.94 -9.11 -9.61
CA HIS A 429 -14.24 -10.17 -10.36
C HIS A 429 -13.50 -11.17 -9.46
N GLN A 430 -13.42 -10.92 -8.16
CA GLN A 430 -12.72 -11.81 -7.25
C GLN A 430 -13.46 -13.16 -7.10
N PRO A 431 -12.72 -14.26 -6.85
CA PRO A 431 -13.30 -15.55 -6.50
C PRO A 431 -14.18 -15.47 -5.25
N LEU A 432 -15.15 -16.37 -5.11
CA LEU A 432 -16.14 -16.36 -4.02
C LEU A 432 -15.54 -16.27 -2.61
N PRO A 433 -14.47 -17.00 -2.24
CA PRO A 433 -13.87 -16.87 -0.90
C PRO A 433 -13.31 -15.48 -0.62
N ILE A 434 -12.61 -14.88 -1.58
CA ILE A 434 -12.06 -13.52 -1.46
C ILE A 434 -13.19 -12.49 -1.43
N PHE A 435 -14.16 -12.66 -2.33
CA PHE A 435 -15.34 -11.79 -2.39
C PHE A 435 -16.09 -11.77 -1.07
N GLN A 436 -16.34 -12.96 -0.47
CA GLN A 436 -16.99 -13.05 0.84
C GLN A 436 -16.17 -12.35 1.93
N ALA A 437 -14.85 -12.52 1.94
CA ALA A 437 -13.99 -11.87 2.92
C ALA A 437 -14.07 -10.34 2.83
N PHE A 438 -14.12 -9.77 1.62
CA PHE A 438 -14.30 -8.32 1.44
C PHE A 438 -15.67 -7.82 1.87
N VAL A 439 -16.72 -8.58 1.56
CA VAL A 439 -18.11 -8.12 1.71
C VAL A 439 -18.63 -8.39 3.12
N ASN A 440 -18.19 -9.47 3.78
CA ASN A 440 -18.69 -9.82 5.11
C ASN A 440 -18.08 -8.92 6.21
N PRO A 441 -18.89 -8.16 6.97
CA PRO A 441 -18.41 -7.26 8.01
C PRO A 441 -17.81 -7.98 9.21
N LEU A 442 -18.19 -9.25 9.45
CA LEU A 442 -17.71 -10.05 10.58
C LEU A 442 -16.34 -10.68 10.31
N VAL A 443 -15.98 -10.90 9.05
CA VAL A 443 -14.69 -11.51 8.68
C VAL A 443 -13.58 -10.47 8.71
N LEU A 444 -13.81 -9.30 8.13
CA LEU A 444 -12.86 -8.18 8.08
C LEU A 444 -13.57 -6.88 8.46
N PRO A 445 -13.59 -6.50 9.74
CA PRO A 445 -14.28 -5.31 10.24
C PRO A 445 -13.46 -4.02 10.04
N GLU A 446 -12.80 -3.87 8.89
CA GLU A 446 -11.90 -2.77 8.60
C GLU A 446 -12.62 -1.54 7.99
N LEU A 447 -13.85 -1.70 7.53
CA LEU A 447 -14.70 -0.60 7.04
C LEU A 447 -15.76 -0.28 8.07
N ASP A 448 -16.06 1.01 8.20
CA ASP A 448 -17.22 1.46 8.98
C ASP A 448 -18.52 0.93 8.37
N ASP A 449 -19.54 0.73 9.18
CA ASP A 449 -20.81 0.14 8.73
C ASP A 449 -21.45 0.91 7.58
N GLU A 450 -21.31 2.24 7.52
CA GLU A 450 -21.84 3.08 6.43
C GLU A 450 -21.06 2.84 5.14
N ALA A 451 -19.73 2.83 5.21
CA ALA A 451 -18.86 2.52 4.09
C ALA A 451 -19.10 1.09 3.56
N GLN A 452 -19.25 0.12 4.48
CA GLN A 452 -19.54 -1.27 4.14
C GLN A 452 -20.93 -1.41 3.48
N THR A 453 -21.94 -0.70 3.98
CA THR A 453 -23.29 -0.69 3.41
C THR A 453 -23.26 -0.12 2.00
N THR A 454 -22.61 1.03 1.82
CA THR A 454 -22.45 1.69 0.51
C THR A 454 -21.76 0.77 -0.49
N LEU A 455 -20.65 0.12 -0.10
CA LEU A 455 -19.97 -0.85 -0.96
C LEU A 455 -20.90 -2.00 -1.39
N CYS A 456 -21.66 -2.55 -0.45
CA CYS A 456 -22.61 -3.63 -0.74
C CYS A 456 -23.74 -3.17 -1.68
N GLU A 457 -24.29 -1.98 -1.51
CA GLU A 457 -25.31 -1.44 -2.41
C GLU A 457 -24.76 -1.20 -3.82
N PHE A 458 -23.57 -0.62 -3.97
CA PHE A 458 -22.92 -0.46 -5.27
C PHE A 458 -22.65 -1.80 -5.97
N LEU A 459 -22.21 -2.82 -5.22
CA LEU A 459 -22.06 -4.18 -5.75
C LEU A 459 -23.40 -4.74 -6.23
N LEU A 460 -24.48 -4.59 -5.45
CA LEU A 460 -25.83 -5.05 -5.84
C LEU A 460 -26.30 -4.37 -7.12
N PHE A 461 -26.23 -3.03 -7.21
CA PHE A 461 -26.67 -2.28 -8.38
C PHE A 461 -25.94 -2.70 -9.67
N ASN A 462 -24.70 -3.15 -9.55
CA ASN A 462 -23.92 -3.63 -10.71
C ASN A 462 -24.30 -5.02 -11.21
N ILE A 463 -24.99 -5.83 -10.41
CA ILE A 463 -25.27 -7.24 -10.76
C ILE A 463 -26.76 -7.61 -10.73
N ILE A 464 -27.62 -6.76 -10.15
CA ILE A 464 -29.05 -7.00 -10.03
C ILE A 464 -29.76 -7.00 -11.40
N GLU A 465 -30.82 -7.79 -11.53
CA GLU A 465 -31.65 -7.80 -12.74
C GLU A 465 -32.44 -6.49 -12.92
N SER A 466 -32.68 -6.13 -14.16
CA SER A 466 -33.38 -4.88 -14.53
C SER A 466 -34.86 -4.85 -14.10
N ALA A 467 -35.45 -6.01 -13.77
CA ALA A 467 -36.81 -6.12 -13.26
C ALA A 467 -36.96 -5.74 -11.77
N ALA A 468 -35.82 -5.53 -11.08
CA ALA A 468 -35.84 -5.13 -9.68
C ALA A 468 -36.45 -3.74 -9.50
N ARG A 469 -37.18 -3.57 -8.41
CA ARG A 469 -37.76 -2.27 -8.06
C ARG A 469 -36.67 -1.29 -7.64
N THR A 470 -36.75 -0.07 -8.11
CA THR A 470 -35.90 1.03 -7.65
C THR A 470 -36.54 1.72 -6.45
N SER A 471 -35.75 2.10 -5.46
CA SER A 471 -36.18 2.94 -4.36
C SER A 471 -35.58 4.34 -4.54
N GLN A 472 -36.34 5.35 -4.15
CA GLN A 472 -35.87 6.76 -4.10
C GLN A 472 -35.18 7.07 -2.75
N GLU A 473 -35.11 6.10 -1.85
CA GLU A 473 -34.44 6.26 -0.55
C GLU A 473 -32.92 6.23 -0.73
N ASP A 474 -32.25 7.29 -0.31
CA ASP A 474 -30.79 7.38 -0.37
C ASP A 474 -30.10 6.42 0.61
N ARG A 475 -30.76 6.10 1.73
CA ARG A 475 -30.22 5.20 2.75
C ARG A 475 -30.82 3.81 2.66
N LEU A 476 -30.03 2.80 3.05
CA LEU A 476 -30.51 1.44 3.17
C LEU A 476 -31.44 1.32 4.39
N THR A 477 -32.70 0.95 4.13
CA THR A 477 -33.69 0.63 5.15
C THR A 477 -34.13 -0.82 5.04
N ALA A 478 -34.71 -1.37 6.12
CA ALA A 478 -35.31 -2.72 6.08
C ALA A 478 -36.35 -2.84 4.97
N ALA A 479 -37.17 -1.82 4.74
CA ALA A 479 -38.17 -1.79 3.69
C ALA A 479 -37.55 -1.79 2.27
N LYS A 480 -36.46 -1.03 2.05
CA LYS A 480 -35.71 -1.03 0.79
C LYS A 480 -35.10 -2.41 0.53
N LEU A 481 -34.48 -3.03 1.56
CA LEU A 481 -33.91 -4.36 1.46
C LEU A 481 -34.98 -5.41 1.10
N GLU A 482 -36.13 -5.42 1.80
CA GLU A 482 -37.24 -6.35 1.60
C GLU A 482 -37.85 -6.23 0.20
N LYS A 483 -38.10 -5.00 -0.27
CA LYS A 483 -38.87 -4.77 -1.50
C LYS A 483 -38.00 -4.70 -2.77
N CYS A 484 -36.74 -4.23 -2.65
CA CYS A 484 -35.91 -3.92 -3.81
C CYS A 484 -34.77 -4.93 -4.04
N PHE A 485 -34.34 -5.68 -3.02
CA PHE A 485 -33.18 -6.55 -3.15
C PHE A 485 -33.49 -8.02 -2.87
N LEU A 486 -34.08 -8.35 -1.73
CA LEU A 486 -34.25 -9.74 -1.28
C LEU A 486 -35.00 -10.65 -2.27
N PRO A 487 -36.09 -10.23 -2.96
CA PRO A 487 -36.87 -11.11 -3.83
C PRO A 487 -36.24 -11.37 -5.20
N TYR A 488 -35.14 -10.67 -5.53
CA TYR A 488 -34.60 -10.62 -6.88
C TYR A 488 -33.34 -11.50 -7.05
N ALA A 489 -32.93 -11.67 -8.31
CA ALA A 489 -31.75 -12.40 -8.74
C ALA A 489 -30.80 -11.49 -9.53
N THR A 490 -29.70 -12.04 -10.02
CA THR A 490 -28.76 -11.32 -10.86
C THR A 490 -29.27 -11.17 -12.30
N ALA A 491 -28.76 -10.19 -13.04
CA ALA A 491 -29.02 -10.03 -14.46
C ALA A 491 -28.53 -11.23 -15.29
N THR A 492 -27.52 -11.95 -14.80
CA THR A 492 -26.94 -13.12 -15.45
C THR A 492 -27.49 -14.44 -14.88
N SER A 493 -27.35 -15.53 -15.64
CA SER A 493 -27.64 -16.89 -15.18
C SER A 493 -26.43 -17.57 -14.53
N SER A 494 -25.36 -16.81 -14.26
CA SER A 494 -24.14 -17.32 -13.63
C SER A 494 -24.40 -17.77 -12.18
N VAL A 495 -23.98 -19.00 -11.84
CA VAL A 495 -24.02 -19.51 -10.47
C VAL A 495 -23.19 -18.62 -9.54
N VAL A 496 -21.99 -18.20 -9.97
CA VAL A 496 -21.08 -17.37 -9.21
C VAL A 496 -21.69 -16.00 -8.91
N ASP A 497 -22.33 -15.35 -9.89
CA ASP A 497 -22.94 -14.04 -9.68
C ASP A 497 -24.13 -14.13 -8.72
N ASN A 498 -24.97 -15.18 -8.85
CA ASN A 498 -26.08 -15.41 -7.93
C ASN A 498 -25.61 -15.77 -6.51
N ALA A 499 -24.49 -16.48 -6.34
CA ALA A 499 -23.84 -16.70 -5.05
C ALA A 499 -23.32 -15.38 -4.45
N LYS A 500 -22.62 -14.56 -5.23
CA LYS A 500 -22.16 -13.22 -4.80
C LYS A 500 -23.33 -12.35 -4.36
N PHE A 501 -24.42 -12.35 -5.10
CA PHE A 501 -25.64 -11.63 -4.75
C PHE A 501 -26.18 -12.06 -3.37
N SER A 502 -26.28 -13.38 -3.12
CA SER A 502 -26.71 -13.90 -1.81
C SER A 502 -25.76 -13.51 -0.68
N ILE A 503 -24.44 -13.55 -0.90
CA ILE A 503 -23.41 -13.14 0.08
C ILE A 503 -23.53 -11.64 0.41
N ILE A 504 -23.81 -10.78 -0.57
CA ILE A 504 -24.03 -9.35 -0.30
C ILE A 504 -25.29 -9.14 0.55
N LEU A 505 -26.37 -9.83 0.23
CA LEU A 505 -27.62 -9.76 1.01
C LEU A 505 -27.41 -10.23 2.46
N GLU A 506 -26.68 -11.34 2.66
CA GLU A 506 -26.28 -11.82 3.98
C GLU A 506 -25.55 -10.73 4.77
N SER A 507 -24.61 -10.04 4.14
CA SER A 507 -23.83 -8.97 4.76
C SER A 507 -24.70 -7.76 5.13
N LEU A 508 -25.63 -7.35 4.25
CA LEU A 508 -26.56 -6.25 4.52
C LEU A 508 -27.53 -6.57 5.65
N VAL A 509 -28.07 -7.80 5.69
CA VAL A 509 -28.93 -8.25 6.82
C VAL A 509 -28.12 -8.23 8.12
N THR A 510 -26.89 -8.70 8.11
CA THR A 510 -26.00 -8.70 9.28
C THR A 510 -25.74 -7.27 9.80
N LEU A 511 -25.47 -6.31 8.92
CA LEU A 511 -25.25 -4.91 9.28
C LEU A 511 -26.51 -4.28 9.89
N LEU A 512 -27.67 -4.47 9.26
CA LEU A 512 -28.93 -3.93 9.77
C LEU A 512 -29.34 -4.58 11.09
N ALA A 513 -29.12 -5.91 11.24
CA ALA A 513 -29.37 -6.65 12.47
C ALA A 513 -28.48 -6.16 13.62
N GLY A 514 -27.18 -5.96 13.36
CA GLY A 514 -26.22 -5.46 14.36
C GLY A 514 -26.60 -4.08 14.92
N ARG A 515 -27.32 -3.28 14.13
CA ARG A 515 -27.83 -1.96 14.56
C ARG A 515 -29.28 -2.00 15.09
N GLY A 516 -29.91 -3.17 15.09
CA GLY A 516 -31.32 -3.30 15.51
C GLY A 516 -32.32 -2.63 14.56
N TRP A 517 -31.94 -2.40 13.30
CA TRP A 517 -32.77 -1.69 12.30
C TRP A 517 -33.66 -2.63 11.48
N ILE A 518 -33.51 -3.96 11.68
CA ILE A 518 -34.32 -4.97 11.03
C ILE A 518 -34.91 -5.90 12.08
N LYS A 519 -36.18 -6.26 11.90
CA LYS A 519 -36.91 -7.20 12.74
C LYS A 519 -37.47 -8.33 11.89
N GLN A 520 -37.72 -9.48 12.49
CA GLN A 520 -38.35 -10.60 11.80
C GLN A 520 -39.84 -10.28 11.53
N THR A 521 -40.20 -10.27 10.25
CA THR A 521 -41.60 -10.18 9.80
C THR A 521 -41.91 -11.32 8.84
N PRO A 522 -43.17 -11.78 8.76
CA PRO A 522 -43.56 -12.78 7.76
C PRO A 522 -43.27 -12.34 6.32
N ALA A 523 -43.40 -11.04 6.03
CA ALA A 523 -43.12 -10.47 4.72
C ALA A 523 -41.63 -10.55 4.37
N LEU A 524 -40.74 -10.21 5.32
CA LEU A 524 -39.30 -10.32 5.16
C LEU A 524 -38.87 -11.76 4.88
N ARG A 525 -39.39 -12.75 5.65
CA ARG A 525 -39.12 -14.16 5.42
C ARG A 525 -39.58 -14.63 4.05
N ALA A 526 -40.81 -14.29 3.65
CA ALA A 526 -41.35 -14.63 2.34
C ALA A 526 -40.51 -13.99 1.19
N ALA A 527 -40.00 -12.77 1.36
CA ALA A 527 -39.12 -12.12 0.40
C ALA A 527 -37.80 -12.87 0.22
N VAL A 528 -37.19 -13.34 1.33
CA VAL A 528 -35.95 -14.14 1.31
C VAL A 528 -36.17 -15.47 0.62
N GLU A 529 -37.23 -16.25 1.01
CA GLU A 529 -37.55 -17.53 0.40
C GLU A 529 -37.80 -17.41 -1.11
N LYS A 530 -38.56 -16.39 -1.51
CA LYS A 530 -38.79 -16.07 -2.93
C LYS A 530 -37.47 -15.80 -3.68
N GLY A 531 -36.60 -15.01 -3.07
CA GLY A 531 -35.32 -14.64 -3.70
C GLY A 531 -34.37 -15.83 -3.82
N ILE A 532 -34.26 -16.68 -2.79
CA ILE A 532 -33.44 -17.88 -2.84
C ILE A 532 -33.91 -18.80 -3.97
N LYS A 533 -35.24 -19.05 -4.05
CA LYS A 533 -35.83 -19.82 -5.12
C LYS A 533 -35.56 -19.23 -6.50
N HIS A 534 -35.67 -17.91 -6.65
CA HIS A 534 -35.44 -17.21 -7.91
C HIS A 534 -33.97 -17.30 -8.34
N ARG A 535 -33.01 -17.05 -7.44
CA ARG A 535 -31.57 -17.16 -7.70
C ARG A 535 -31.16 -18.57 -8.07
N THR A 536 -31.69 -19.59 -7.37
CA THR A 536 -31.42 -20.99 -7.68
C THR A 536 -31.99 -21.40 -9.03
N GLN A 537 -33.22 -21.01 -9.35
CA GLN A 537 -33.85 -21.31 -10.65
C GLN A 537 -33.08 -20.65 -11.80
N ARG A 538 -32.62 -19.39 -11.62
CA ARG A 538 -31.85 -18.66 -12.64
C ARG A 538 -30.48 -19.32 -12.88
N ALA A 539 -29.83 -19.80 -11.83
CA ALA A 539 -28.55 -20.50 -11.90
C ALA A 539 -28.65 -21.89 -12.57
N LEU A 540 -29.79 -22.57 -12.46
CA LEU A 540 -30.02 -23.89 -13.07
C LEU A 540 -30.14 -23.85 -14.60
N GLY A 541 -30.46 -22.70 -15.19
CA GLY A 541 -30.58 -22.52 -16.65
C GLY A 541 -29.28 -22.72 -17.46
N GLN A 542 -28.13 -22.87 -16.80
CA GLN A 542 -26.82 -23.04 -17.47
C GLN A 542 -26.37 -24.51 -17.63
N GLN A 543 -27.16 -25.53 -17.30
CA GLN A 543 -26.70 -26.93 -17.16
C GLN A 543 -26.29 -27.67 -18.45
N HIS A 544 -26.27 -27.03 -19.63
CA HIS A 544 -26.07 -27.75 -20.90
C HIS A 544 -24.69 -27.59 -21.57
N ARG A 545 -23.62 -27.17 -20.90
CA ARG A 545 -22.29 -27.05 -21.54
C ARG A 545 -21.18 -27.74 -20.73
N GLY A 546 -20.80 -28.96 -21.16
CA GLY A 546 -19.43 -29.52 -21.11
C GLY A 546 -18.89 -30.10 -19.77
N ASN A 547 -18.46 -31.36 -19.81
CA ASN A 547 -17.99 -32.19 -18.69
C ASN A 547 -16.70 -31.77 -17.97
N ALA A 548 -15.87 -30.91 -18.55
CA ALA A 548 -14.57 -30.55 -17.95
C ALA A 548 -14.65 -29.49 -16.82
N TYR A 549 -15.74 -28.73 -16.75
CA TYR A 549 -15.97 -27.68 -15.72
C TYR A 549 -16.83 -28.15 -14.54
N GLN A 550 -17.13 -29.44 -14.46
CA GLN A 550 -18.14 -29.98 -13.52
C GLN A 550 -17.78 -29.80 -12.06
N LYS A 551 -16.53 -30.09 -11.64
CA LYS A 551 -16.10 -29.96 -10.23
C LYS A 551 -16.10 -28.52 -9.70
N LYS A 552 -15.64 -27.55 -10.50
CA LYS A 552 -15.67 -26.14 -10.10
C LYS A 552 -17.10 -25.62 -10.02
N GLY A 553 -17.96 -26.02 -10.93
CA GLY A 553 -19.38 -25.67 -10.93
C GLY A 553 -20.16 -26.25 -9.75
N GLU A 554 -19.75 -27.40 -9.20
CA GLU A 554 -20.35 -27.99 -7.99
C GLU A 554 -20.00 -27.18 -6.74
N LEU A 555 -18.73 -26.75 -6.60
CA LEU A 555 -18.31 -25.91 -5.48
C LEU A 555 -19.06 -24.56 -5.48
N ASP A 556 -19.14 -23.91 -6.65
CA ASP A 556 -19.86 -22.65 -6.78
C ASP A 556 -21.36 -22.78 -6.45
N ARG A 557 -21.97 -23.93 -6.73
CA ARG A 557 -23.35 -24.25 -6.32
C ARG A 557 -23.49 -24.45 -4.82
N CYS A 558 -22.52 -25.11 -4.16
CA CYS A 558 -22.50 -25.20 -2.70
C CYS A 558 -22.50 -23.81 -2.07
N TRP A 559 -21.69 -22.89 -2.59
CA TRP A 559 -21.67 -21.49 -2.14
C TRP A 559 -23.03 -20.82 -2.27
N LEU A 560 -23.73 -21.01 -3.39
CA LEU A 560 -25.06 -20.44 -3.60
C LEU A 560 -26.10 -21.00 -2.61
N LEU A 561 -26.10 -22.30 -2.39
CA LEU A 561 -27.04 -22.98 -1.47
C LEU A 561 -26.74 -22.58 -0.02
N GLU A 562 -25.49 -22.67 0.41
CA GLU A 562 -25.08 -22.30 1.76
C GLU A 562 -25.36 -20.82 2.09
N SER A 563 -25.10 -19.91 1.16
CA SER A 563 -25.41 -18.48 1.39
C SER A 563 -26.92 -18.23 1.51
N GLY A 564 -27.75 -19.01 0.79
CA GLY A 564 -29.19 -18.97 0.93
C GLY A 564 -29.66 -19.49 2.30
N GLU A 565 -29.13 -20.62 2.76
CA GLU A 565 -29.46 -21.18 4.08
C GLU A 565 -28.97 -20.26 5.22
N ARG A 566 -27.78 -19.71 5.13
CA ARG A 566 -27.29 -18.73 6.12
C ARG A 566 -28.17 -17.49 6.18
N LEU A 567 -28.65 -17.02 5.04
CA LEU A 567 -29.56 -15.86 4.98
C LEU A 567 -30.89 -16.17 5.69
N LEU A 568 -31.49 -17.35 5.49
CA LEU A 568 -32.69 -17.79 6.21
C LEU A 568 -32.42 -17.89 7.71
N PHE A 569 -31.31 -18.49 8.10
CA PHE A 569 -30.92 -18.63 9.50
C PHE A 569 -30.74 -17.25 10.18
N LEU A 570 -30.12 -16.28 9.50
CA LEU A 570 -30.00 -14.92 10.02
C LEU A 570 -31.37 -14.27 10.25
N ILE A 571 -32.32 -14.45 9.34
CA ILE A 571 -33.71 -13.94 9.52
C ILE A 571 -34.40 -14.58 10.71
N ASP A 572 -34.17 -15.89 10.93
CA ASP A 572 -34.76 -16.60 12.06
C ASP A 572 -34.17 -16.21 13.43
N LEU A 573 -32.96 -15.63 13.44
CA LEU A 573 -32.33 -15.08 14.63
C LEU A 573 -32.75 -13.63 14.96
N LEU A 574 -33.46 -12.95 14.06
CA LEU A 574 -33.88 -11.58 14.31
C LEU A 574 -34.95 -11.53 15.40
N PRO A 575 -34.99 -10.46 16.22
CA PRO A 575 -36.06 -10.24 17.17
C PRO A 575 -37.41 -10.15 16.43
N VAL A 576 -38.43 -10.84 16.96
CA VAL A 576 -39.80 -10.80 16.43
C VAL A 576 -40.37 -9.40 16.69
N GLU A 577 -41.18 -8.89 15.78
CA GLU A 577 -41.81 -7.59 15.88
C GLU A 577 -42.78 -7.48 17.06
#